data_d404fc9ae90e100b3c502b2dd0109f83
#
_entry.id   d404fc9ae90e100b3c502b2dd0109f83
#
_cell.length_a   1.000
_cell.length_b   1.000
_cell.length_c   1.000
_cell.angle_alpha   90.00
_cell.angle_beta   90.00
_cell.angle_gamma   90.00
#
_symmetry.space_group_name_H-M   'P 1'
#
loop_
_entity.id
_entity.type
_entity.pdbx_description
1 polymer ?
#
loop_
_entity_poly.entity_id
_entity_poly.type
_entity_poly.pdbx_seq_one_letter_code
_entity_poly.pdbx_strand_id
1 'polypeptide(L)'
;LKEGASRPGPVLYWMSRDQRARDNWALIHAQRVALERKEPLVVAFSLAHDFLNATLRQYSFMFEGLRGVSEALRNKGIPFYLLYGKPGEEILRFVAQFGVAFLITDFDPLRIKRQWKEDVARVISIPFYEVDAHNIVPCWHASVKQEFAARTFRPRISGKLEEFLDRFPRLANHPIPWGRDIPEIDWKTVINTLTIDRSVAPVTWITPGEETANKSLKRFIKKKLPFYEEKRNKPEIDGQSNLSPYLHFGQISAQRVALEIRELEATKSREAFLEELIVRRELSDNFCFYNPAYDSAAAFPEWARRTLKEHGRDKRPYLYSSKELESASTHDPLWNAAQMEMVTAGKMHGYMRMYWAKKIFEWSETPEEALSRAILLNDRYELDGRDPSGYTGCAWAIGGVHDRAWFQRSVFGKLRYMSYNASRHKFNVDRYIATIQNL
;
A
#
# COMPACT_ATOMS: atom_id res chain seq x y z
N LEU A 1 -8.76 -4.84 19.61
CA LEU A 1 -7.44 -5.28 20.06
C LEU A 1 -7.42 -5.55 21.56
N LYS A 2 -8.02 -4.69 22.38
CA LYS A 2 -8.14 -4.90 23.81
C LYS A 2 -9.36 -4.21 24.39
N GLU A 3 -10.12 -4.93 25.21
CA GLU A 3 -11.05 -4.37 26.17
C GLU A 3 -10.26 -3.82 27.37
N GLY A 4 -10.73 -2.75 27.99
CA GLY A 4 -10.03 -2.11 29.10
C GLY A 4 -10.93 -1.31 30.01
N ALA A 5 -10.40 -0.94 31.18
CA ALA A 5 -11.12 -0.12 32.13
C ALA A 5 -11.25 1.33 31.62
N SER A 6 -12.47 1.86 31.65
CA SER A 6 -12.69 3.27 31.37
C SER A 6 -12.15 4.12 32.53
N ARG A 7 -11.35 5.14 32.21
CA ARG A 7 -10.83 6.14 33.17
C ARG A 7 -10.86 7.53 32.53
N PRO A 8 -10.85 8.62 33.30
CA PRO A 8 -10.65 9.95 32.75
C PRO A 8 -9.30 10.07 32.03
N GLY A 9 -9.23 10.86 30.97
CA GLY A 9 -8.02 11.16 30.24
C GLY A 9 -8.21 11.18 28.73
N PRO A 10 -7.22 11.67 28.00
CA PRO A 10 -7.32 11.92 26.55
C PRO A 10 -7.53 10.65 25.74
N VAL A 11 -8.15 10.84 24.57
CA VAL A 11 -8.23 9.83 23.51
C VAL A 11 -7.04 10.04 22.58
N LEU A 12 -6.28 8.97 22.35
CA LEU A 12 -5.17 8.97 21.41
C LEU A 12 -5.57 8.23 20.13
N TYR A 13 -5.43 8.90 18.98
CA TYR A 13 -5.42 8.24 17.69
C TYR A 13 -3.95 8.01 17.26
N TRP A 14 -3.52 6.76 17.31
CA TRP A 14 -2.24 6.32 16.75
C TRP A 14 -2.36 6.16 15.25
N MET A 15 -2.11 7.24 14.52
CA MET A 15 -2.08 7.25 13.06
C MET A 15 -0.89 6.43 12.55
N SER A 16 -1.12 5.57 11.57
CA SER A 16 -0.09 4.70 11.01
C SER A 16 -0.16 4.58 9.48
N ARG A 17 -1.17 3.88 8.93
CA ARG A 17 -1.34 3.65 7.49
C ARG A 17 -2.11 4.78 6.81
N ASP A 18 -3.15 5.29 7.46
CA ASP A 18 -4.10 6.24 6.88
C ASP A 18 -3.72 7.69 7.21
N GLN A 19 -2.67 8.20 6.53
CA GLN A 19 -2.03 9.49 6.80
C GLN A 19 -2.82 10.65 6.18
N ARG A 20 -4.04 10.88 6.69
CA ARG A 20 -4.94 11.95 6.25
C ARG A 20 -5.85 12.43 7.37
N ALA A 21 -6.24 13.69 7.28
CA ALA A 21 -7.21 14.30 8.18
C ALA A 21 -8.65 14.19 7.65
N ARG A 22 -8.85 14.14 6.33
CA ARG A 22 -10.17 14.01 5.72
C ARG A 22 -10.49 12.56 5.41
N ASP A 23 -11.80 12.22 5.43
CA ASP A 23 -12.29 10.91 5.01
C ASP A 23 -11.55 9.74 5.70
N ASN A 24 -11.32 9.89 7.02
CA ASN A 24 -10.59 8.93 7.85
C ASN A 24 -11.49 8.42 8.97
N TRP A 25 -12.01 7.20 8.82
CA TRP A 25 -12.92 6.58 9.79
C TRP A 25 -12.30 6.40 11.18
N ALA A 26 -10.98 6.10 11.25
CA ALA A 26 -10.30 5.94 12.54
C ALA A 26 -10.24 7.28 13.30
N LEU A 27 -9.90 8.37 12.63
CA LEU A 27 -9.87 9.71 13.20
C LEU A 27 -11.29 10.20 13.59
N ILE A 28 -12.29 9.95 12.72
CA ILE A 28 -13.69 10.29 12.98
C ILE A 28 -14.21 9.53 14.20
N HIS A 29 -13.90 8.23 14.28
CA HIS A 29 -14.26 7.43 15.45
C HIS A 29 -13.56 7.92 16.72
N ALA A 30 -12.26 8.25 16.63
CA ALA A 30 -11.51 8.81 17.75
C ALA A 30 -12.12 10.13 18.24
N GLN A 31 -12.52 11.02 17.32
CA GLN A 31 -13.19 12.28 17.68
C GLN A 31 -14.53 12.03 18.33
N ARG A 32 -15.33 11.09 17.84
CA ARG A 32 -16.62 10.72 18.45
C ARG A 32 -16.43 10.24 19.88
N VAL A 33 -15.52 9.30 20.10
CA VAL A 33 -15.21 8.79 21.47
C VAL A 33 -14.75 9.92 22.38
N ALA A 34 -13.89 10.82 21.91
CA ALA A 34 -13.39 11.94 22.70
C ALA A 34 -14.53 12.93 23.08
N LEU A 35 -15.44 13.24 22.15
CA LEU A 35 -16.59 14.11 22.39
C LEU A 35 -17.60 13.49 23.38
N GLU A 36 -17.93 12.22 23.23
CA GLU A 36 -18.82 11.47 24.15
C GLU A 36 -18.25 11.45 25.57
N ARG A 37 -16.92 11.33 25.68
CA ARG A 37 -16.22 11.32 26.98
C ARG A 37 -15.93 12.72 27.54
N LYS A 38 -16.12 13.77 26.72
CA LYS A 38 -15.74 15.16 27.04
C LYS A 38 -14.24 15.29 27.37
N GLU A 39 -13.40 14.59 26.60
CA GLU A 39 -11.96 14.52 26.77
C GLU A 39 -11.23 15.07 25.55
N PRO A 40 -9.97 15.52 25.68
CA PRO A 40 -9.16 15.91 24.54
C PRO A 40 -8.93 14.77 23.57
N LEU A 41 -8.87 15.09 22.27
CA LEU A 41 -8.38 14.20 21.22
C LEU A 41 -6.94 14.61 20.84
N VAL A 42 -6.04 13.63 20.75
CA VAL A 42 -4.66 13.80 20.32
C VAL A 42 -4.35 12.81 19.22
N VAL A 43 -3.59 13.23 18.22
CA VAL A 43 -3.08 12.34 17.17
C VAL A 43 -1.57 12.19 17.33
N ALA A 44 -1.06 10.97 17.28
CA ALA A 44 0.36 10.70 17.23
C ALA A 44 0.70 9.81 16.04
N PHE A 45 1.78 10.15 15.33
CA PHE A 45 2.41 9.30 14.33
C PHE A 45 3.76 8.83 14.87
N SER A 46 4.00 7.54 14.89
CA SER A 46 5.26 6.98 15.36
C SER A 46 6.15 6.61 14.18
N LEU A 47 7.27 7.31 14.08
CA LEU A 47 8.24 7.21 13.01
C LEU A 47 9.30 6.16 13.35
N ALA A 48 9.28 5.03 12.64
CA ALA A 48 10.35 4.05 12.71
C ALA A 48 11.60 4.56 11.99
N HIS A 49 12.78 4.40 12.60
CA HIS A 49 14.06 4.77 11.97
C HIS A 49 14.41 3.88 10.77
N ASP A 50 13.93 2.63 10.78
CA ASP A 50 14.11 1.67 9.72
C ASP A 50 12.79 0.90 9.53
N PHE A 51 12.08 1.18 8.45
CA PHE A 51 10.85 0.50 8.10
C PHE A 51 11.04 -0.34 6.85
N LEU A 52 11.34 -1.64 7.05
CA LEU A 52 11.46 -2.61 5.96
C LEU A 52 12.37 -2.11 4.81
N ASN A 53 13.52 -1.52 5.17
CA ASN A 53 14.49 -0.94 4.23
C ASN A 53 13.90 0.17 3.32
N ALA A 54 12.94 0.95 3.79
CA ALA A 54 12.43 2.11 3.08
C ALA A 54 13.55 3.14 2.88
N THR A 55 13.58 3.76 1.68
CA THR A 55 14.63 4.69 1.29
C THR A 55 14.19 6.15 1.48
N LEU A 56 15.09 7.08 1.21
CA LEU A 56 14.80 8.52 1.25
C LEU A 56 13.57 8.87 0.39
N ARG A 57 13.36 8.19 -0.73
CA ARG A 57 12.22 8.39 -1.65
C ARG A 57 10.88 8.29 -0.93
N GLN A 58 10.66 7.18 -0.23
CA GLN A 58 9.38 6.91 0.43
C GLN A 58 9.21 7.79 1.68
N TYR A 59 10.28 7.97 2.47
CA TYR A 59 10.23 8.85 3.63
C TYR A 59 9.94 10.30 3.25
N SER A 60 10.54 10.83 2.18
CA SER A 60 10.26 12.19 1.71
C SER A 60 8.79 12.37 1.32
N PHE A 61 8.21 11.40 0.60
CA PHE A 61 6.80 11.46 0.22
C PHE A 61 5.87 11.41 1.43
N MET A 62 6.18 10.54 2.40
CA MET A 62 5.44 10.42 3.65
C MET A 62 5.50 11.71 4.48
N PHE A 63 6.68 12.27 4.68
CA PHE A 63 6.87 13.47 5.51
C PHE A 63 6.12 14.68 4.98
N GLU A 64 6.19 14.94 3.69
CA GLU A 64 5.45 16.06 3.10
C GLU A 64 3.93 15.88 3.26
N GLY A 65 3.44 14.65 3.15
CA GLY A 65 2.03 14.33 3.44
C GLY A 65 1.67 14.59 4.91
N LEU A 66 2.47 14.09 5.85
CA LEU A 66 2.25 14.26 7.28
C LEU A 66 2.32 15.73 7.73
N ARG A 67 3.16 16.55 7.11
CA ARG A 67 3.20 17.99 7.36
C ARG A 67 1.85 18.62 7.09
N GLY A 68 1.25 18.33 5.93
CA GLY A 68 -0.10 18.81 5.59
C GLY A 68 -1.18 18.29 6.56
N VAL A 69 -1.07 17.04 7.00
CA VAL A 69 -1.97 16.47 8.01
C VAL A 69 -1.85 17.21 9.34
N SER A 70 -0.64 17.48 9.82
CA SER A 70 -0.42 18.20 11.09
C SER A 70 -1.03 19.60 11.08
N GLU A 71 -0.91 20.31 9.96
CA GLU A 71 -1.54 21.63 9.75
C GLU A 71 -3.08 21.54 9.74
N ALA A 72 -3.62 20.55 9.01
CA ALA A 72 -5.06 20.33 8.94
C ALA A 72 -5.68 19.99 10.29
N LEU A 73 -5.01 19.17 11.11
CA LEU A 73 -5.43 18.82 12.48
C LEU A 73 -5.34 20.01 13.42
N ARG A 74 -4.26 20.81 13.35
CA ARG A 74 -4.11 22.04 14.14
C ARG A 74 -5.28 23.00 13.90
N ASN A 75 -5.69 23.18 12.65
CA ASN A 75 -6.86 24.00 12.27
C ASN A 75 -8.19 23.45 12.81
N LYS A 76 -8.21 22.23 13.33
CA LYS A 76 -9.35 21.58 13.99
C LYS A 76 -9.24 21.55 15.52
N GLY A 77 -8.21 22.18 16.09
CA GLY A 77 -7.95 22.11 17.54
C GLY A 77 -7.47 20.73 18.01
N ILE A 78 -6.94 19.90 17.10
CA ILE A 78 -6.44 18.56 17.39
C ILE A 78 -4.91 18.57 17.30
N PRO A 79 -4.16 18.38 18.41
CA PRO A 79 -2.72 18.32 18.41
C PRO A 79 -2.20 17.08 17.66
N PHE A 80 -1.08 17.27 16.98
CA PHE A 80 -0.34 16.21 16.28
C PHE A 80 1.06 16.08 16.86
N TYR A 81 1.44 14.85 17.24
CA TYR A 81 2.76 14.50 17.73
C TYR A 81 3.47 13.57 16.75
N LEU A 82 4.72 13.90 16.44
CA LEU A 82 5.63 13.01 15.71
C LEU A 82 6.57 12.37 16.74
N LEU A 83 6.42 11.06 16.94
CA LEU A 83 7.21 10.28 17.90
C LEU A 83 8.36 9.57 17.16
N TYR A 84 9.53 9.52 17.78
CA TYR A 84 10.74 8.97 17.15
C TYR A 84 11.21 7.73 17.90
N GLY A 85 11.34 6.61 17.20
CA GLY A 85 11.83 5.37 17.77
C GLY A 85 11.05 4.14 17.32
N LYS A 86 11.07 3.10 18.13
CA LYS A 86 10.28 1.89 17.86
C LYS A 86 8.80 2.17 18.13
N PRO A 87 7.92 2.04 17.13
CA PRO A 87 6.55 2.53 17.22
C PRO A 87 5.78 2.07 18.46
N GLY A 88 5.82 0.78 18.79
CA GLY A 88 5.12 0.27 19.98
C GLY A 88 5.65 0.86 21.29
N GLU A 89 6.98 0.99 21.44
CA GLU A 89 7.60 1.56 22.64
C GLU A 89 7.24 3.05 22.81
N GLU A 90 7.28 3.82 21.72
CA GLU A 90 6.96 5.25 21.75
C GLU A 90 5.49 5.49 22.10
N ILE A 91 4.58 4.68 21.59
CA ILE A 91 3.16 4.75 21.96
C ILE A 91 2.96 4.39 23.43
N LEU A 92 3.63 3.38 23.95
CA LEU A 92 3.56 3.04 25.39
C LEU A 92 4.07 4.17 26.27
N ARG A 93 5.20 4.82 25.90
CA ARG A 93 5.70 6.01 26.61
C ARG A 93 4.70 7.15 26.59
N PHE A 94 4.11 7.43 25.42
CA PHE A 94 3.10 8.47 25.26
C PHE A 94 1.86 8.20 26.12
N VAL A 95 1.35 6.96 26.09
CA VAL A 95 0.20 6.54 26.91
C VAL A 95 0.47 6.73 28.40
N ALA A 96 1.66 6.37 28.89
CA ALA A 96 2.05 6.52 30.28
C ALA A 96 2.26 8.00 30.67
N GLN A 97 2.98 8.77 29.84
CA GLN A 97 3.33 10.16 30.09
C GLN A 97 2.11 11.07 30.17
N PHE A 98 1.14 10.88 29.28
CA PHE A 98 -0.01 11.76 29.16
C PHE A 98 -1.29 11.20 29.78
N GLY A 99 -1.23 10.01 30.39
CA GLY A 99 -2.39 9.40 31.02
C GLY A 99 -3.50 9.06 30.02
N VAL A 100 -3.16 8.62 28.82
CA VAL A 100 -4.14 8.26 27.78
C VAL A 100 -5.15 7.27 28.33
N ALA A 101 -6.43 7.52 28.08
CA ALA A 101 -7.53 6.72 28.59
C ALA A 101 -8.19 5.83 27.54
N PHE A 102 -7.97 6.12 26.26
CA PHE A 102 -8.53 5.37 25.14
C PHE A 102 -7.57 5.44 23.94
N LEU A 103 -7.23 4.30 23.36
CA LEU A 103 -6.34 4.20 22.20
C LEU A 103 -7.09 3.69 20.97
N ILE A 104 -6.90 4.35 19.84
CA ILE A 104 -7.44 3.95 18.54
C ILE A 104 -6.30 3.94 17.54
N THR A 105 -6.29 2.99 16.62
CA THR A 105 -5.28 2.90 15.55
C THR A 105 -5.88 2.43 14.23
N ASP A 106 -5.10 2.58 13.15
CA ASP A 106 -5.45 2.10 11.82
C ASP A 106 -5.25 0.58 11.68
N PHE A 107 -6.05 -0.01 10.82
CA PHE A 107 -5.80 -1.33 10.28
C PHE A 107 -4.55 -1.34 9.38
N ASP A 108 -3.75 -2.38 9.52
CA ASP A 108 -2.66 -2.70 8.60
C ASP A 108 -2.44 -4.21 8.58
N PRO A 109 -2.44 -4.88 7.41
CA PRO A 109 -2.32 -6.33 7.34
C PRO A 109 -0.89 -6.85 7.49
N LEU A 110 0.14 -5.98 7.41
CA LEU A 110 1.53 -6.40 7.45
C LEU A 110 1.94 -6.89 8.85
N ARG A 111 2.69 -8.00 8.90
CA ARG A 111 3.13 -8.63 10.16
C ARG A 111 3.80 -7.66 11.12
N ILE A 112 4.72 -6.82 10.63
CA ILE A 112 5.45 -5.86 11.47
C ILE A 112 4.50 -4.87 12.16
N LYS A 113 3.50 -4.35 11.44
CA LYS A 113 2.51 -3.42 11.99
C LYS A 113 1.58 -4.11 12.99
N ARG A 114 1.17 -5.33 12.69
CA ARG A 114 0.37 -6.15 13.61
C ARG A 114 1.12 -6.45 14.89
N GLN A 115 2.41 -6.83 14.78
CA GLN A 115 3.26 -7.08 15.93
C GLN A 115 3.36 -5.86 16.86
N TRP A 116 3.58 -4.65 16.30
CA TRP A 116 3.61 -3.44 17.12
C TRP A 116 2.31 -3.21 17.89
N LYS A 117 1.16 -3.46 17.26
CA LYS A 117 -0.17 -3.34 17.91
C LYS A 117 -0.35 -4.38 19.00
N GLU A 118 0.05 -5.61 18.74
CA GLU A 118 -0.01 -6.71 19.72
C GLU A 118 0.89 -6.44 20.93
N ASP A 119 2.10 -5.91 20.71
CA ASP A 119 3.03 -5.57 21.79
C ASP A 119 2.45 -4.47 22.69
N VAL A 120 1.86 -3.45 22.10
CA VAL A 120 1.14 -2.40 22.86
C VAL A 120 -0.05 -2.98 23.62
N ALA A 121 -0.88 -3.80 22.97
CA ALA A 121 -2.08 -4.40 23.58
C ALA A 121 -1.75 -5.29 24.79
N ARG A 122 -0.58 -5.96 24.81
CA ARG A 122 -0.15 -6.78 25.97
C ARG A 122 0.12 -5.94 27.21
N VAL A 123 0.60 -4.71 27.05
CA VAL A 123 1.11 -3.87 28.15
C VAL A 123 0.02 -2.95 28.70
N ILE A 124 -0.76 -2.30 27.85
CA ILE A 124 -1.76 -1.32 28.30
C ILE A 124 -2.96 -1.98 28.98
N SER A 125 -3.63 -1.22 29.89
CA SER A 125 -4.86 -1.64 30.58
C SER A 125 -6.10 -0.87 30.12
N ILE A 126 -5.95 0.05 29.16
CA ILE A 126 -7.02 0.89 28.61
C ILE A 126 -7.64 0.23 27.36
N PRO A 127 -8.85 0.64 26.93
CA PRO A 127 -9.43 0.20 25.68
C PRO A 127 -8.52 0.55 24.48
N PHE A 128 -8.34 -0.42 23.59
CA PHE A 128 -7.54 -0.26 22.38
C PHE A 128 -8.28 -0.82 21.17
N TYR A 129 -8.71 0.05 20.28
CA TYR A 129 -9.51 -0.30 19.12
C TYR A 129 -8.72 -0.09 17.81
N GLU A 130 -8.96 -0.98 16.87
CA GLU A 130 -8.46 -0.91 15.51
C GLU A 130 -9.62 -0.62 14.56
N VAL A 131 -9.41 0.35 13.65
CA VAL A 131 -10.40 0.75 12.66
C VAL A 131 -9.81 0.56 11.27
N ASP A 132 -10.48 -0.21 10.42
CA ASP A 132 -10.09 -0.29 9.00
C ASP A 132 -10.64 0.92 8.25
N ALA A 133 -9.83 1.97 8.19
CA ALA A 133 -10.10 3.18 7.42
C ALA A 133 -9.50 3.12 6.00
N HIS A 134 -8.79 2.03 5.69
CA HIS A 134 -8.07 1.86 4.44
C HIS A 134 -8.91 1.15 3.37
N ASN A 135 -9.56 0.05 3.75
CA ASN A 135 -10.47 -0.67 2.87
C ASN A 135 -11.86 -0.03 2.86
N ILE A 136 -12.61 -0.25 1.80
CA ILE A 136 -14.02 0.17 1.72
C ILE A 136 -14.84 -0.77 2.58
N VAL A 137 -14.66 -2.09 2.37
CA VAL A 137 -15.24 -3.09 3.26
C VAL A 137 -14.13 -3.58 4.19
N PRO A 138 -14.25 -3.36 5.51
CA PRO A 138 -13.19 -3.78 6.44
C PRO A 138 -12.79 -5.23 6.22
N CYS A 139 -11.49 -5.52 6.24
CA CYS A 139 -10.90 -6.78 5.79
C CYS A 139 -11.59 -8.02 6.43
N TRP A 140 -11.86 -7.96 7.74
CA TRP A 140 -12.53 -9.04 8.49
C TRP A 140 -14.05 -9.13 8.24
N HIS A 141 -14.67 -8.07 7.68
CA HIS A 141 -16.04 -8.10 7.21
C HIS A 141 -16.14 -8.59 5.78
N ALA A 142 -15.15 -8.28 4.93
CA ALA A 142 -15.12 -8.76 3.54
C ALA A 142 -15.01 -10.28 3.46
N SER A 143 -14.17 -10.89 4.31
CA SER A 143 -14.09 -12.36 4.47
C SER A 143 -13.45 -12.71 5.81
N VAL A 144 -13.81 -13.87 6.37
CA VAL A 144 -13.23 -14.40 7.62
C VAL A 144 -12.02 -15.31 7.37
N LYS A 145 -11.54 -15.38 6.12
CA LYS A 145 -10.42 -16.25 5.72
C LYS A 145 -9.70 -15.70 4.50
N GLN A 146 -8.52 -16.25 4.21
CA GLN A 146 -7.82 -15.99 2.96
C GLN A 146 -8.69 -16.41 1.77
N GLU A 147 -8.96 -15.50 0.86
CA GLU A 147 -9.69 -15.78 -0.36
C GLU A 147 -8.74 -16.27 -1.46
N PHE A 148 -9.20 -17.25 -2.20
CA PHE A 148 -8.37 -17.93 -3.20
C PHE A 148 -8.10 -17.06 -4.44
N ALA A 149 -9.08 -16.25 -4.87
CA ALA A 149 -8.98 -15.44 -6.09
C ALA A 149 -10.05 -14.36 -6.12
N ALA A 150 -9.92 -13.38 -7.01
CA ALA A 150 -10.92 -12.34 -7.22
C ALA A 150 -12.33 -12.91 -7.54
N ARG A 151 -12.42 -14.08 -8.18
CA ARG A 151 -13.68 -14.75 -8.45
C ARG A 151 -14.46 -15.14 -7.18
N THR A 152 -13.75 -15.56 -6.12
CA THR A 152 -14.38 -15.92 -4.84
C THR A 152 -14.60 -14.70 -3.95
N PHE A 153 -13.75 -13.71 -4.05
CA PHE A 153 -13.81 -12.50 -3.23
C PHE A 153 -14.86 -11.48 -3.71
N ARG A 154 -14.99 -11.28 -5.05
CA ARG A 154 -15.89 -10.29 -5.64
C ARG A 154 -17.35 -10.40 -5.15
N PRO A 155 -18.01 -11.56 -5.13
CA PRO A 155 -19.37 -11.66 -4.63
C PRO A 155 -19.52 -11.24 -3.17
N ARG A 156 -18.51 -11.55 -2.33
CA ARG A 156 -18.50 -11.21 -0.91
C ARG A 156 -18.43 -9.70 -0.70
N ILE A 157 -17.49 -9.05 -1.39
CA ILE A 157 -17.30 -7.61 -1.25
C ILE A 157 -18.46 -6.83 -1.88
N SER A 158 -18.94 -7.26 -3.07
CA SER A 158 -20.05 -6.59 -3.75
C SER A 158 -21.33 -6.61 -2.93
N GLY A 159 -21.61 -7.72 -2.21
CA GLY A 159 -22.77 -7.84 -1.34
C GLY A 159 -22.73 -6.93 -0.09
N LYS A 160 -21.58 -6.34 0.21
CA LYS A 160 -21.38 -5.47 1.38
C LYS A 160 -21.13 -4.00 1.02
N LEU A 161 -20.97 -3.68 -0.26
CA LEU A 161 -20.68 -2.30 -0.67
C LEU A 161 -21.78 -1.30 -0.29
N GLU A 162 -23.03 -1.70 -0.29
CA GLU A 162 -24.14 -0.82 0.11
C GLU A 162 -24.10 -0.49 1.61
N GLU A 163 -23.60 -1.41 2.43
CA GLU A 163 -23.47 -1.23 3.87
C GLU A 163 -22.27 -0.32 4.22
N PHE A 164 -21.14 -0.45 3.50
CA PHE A 164 -19.88 0.19 3.88
C PHE A 164 -19.49 1.39 3.03
N LEU A 165 -20.05 1.56 1.84
CA LEU A 165 -19.71 2.68 0.94
C LEU A 165 -20.55 3.92 1.25
N ASP A 166 -20.52 4.37 2.50
CA ASP A 166 -21.19 5.55 2.98
C ASP A 166 -20.39 6.84 2.78
N ARG A 167 -21.08 7.99 2.80
CA ARG A 167 -20.44 9.29 2.81
C ARG A 167 -19.81 9.57 4.17
N PHE A 168 -18.58 10.09 4.14
CA PHE A 168 -17.90 10.46 5.38
C PHE A 168 -18.56 11.66 6.07
N PRO A 169 -18.79 11.63 7.39
CA PRO A 169 -19.05 12.82 8.15
C PRO A 169 -17.82 13.74 8.14
N ARG A 170 -18.06 15.03 8.28
CA ARG A 170 -16.95 16.00 8.35
C ARG A 170 -16.28 15.94 9.73
N LEU A 171 -14.96 15.94 9.75
CA LEU A 171 -14.21 16.15 10.99
C LEU A 171 -14.54 17.54 11.53
N ALA A 172 -15.12 17.60 12.72
CA ALA A 172 -15.48 18.86 13.37
C ALA A 172 -14.26 19.55 14.02
N ASN A 173 -14.40 20.81 14.39
CA ASN A 173 -13.44 21.42 15.31
C ASN A 173 -13.60 20.73 16.66
N HIS A 174 -12.48 20.37 17.30
CA HIS A 174 -12.52 19.71 18.61
C HIS A 174 -12.61 20.76 19.72
N PRO A 175 -13.70 20.78 20.52
CA PRO A 175 -13.94 21.88 21.45
C PRO A 175 -13.17 21.77 22.76
N ILE A 176 -12.64 20.57 23.09
CA ILE A 176 -11.94 20.32 24.33
C ILE A 176 -10.44 20.52 24.11
N PRO A 177 -9.81 21.54 24.73
CA PRO A 177 -8.41 21.85 24.50
C PRO A 177 -7.50 20.78 25.10
N TRP A 178 -6.36 20.57 24.44
CA TRP A 178 -5.31 19.66 24.95
C TRP A 178 -4.70 20.13 26.27
N GLY A 179 -4.55 21.46 26.44
CA GLY A 179 -4.05 22.05 27.67
C GLY A 179 -2.58 21.76 28.00
N ARG A 180 -1.78 21.31 27.01
CA ARG A 180 -0.35 21.03 27.15
C ARG A 180 0.41 21.55 25.95
N ASP A 181 1.71 21.77 26.13
CA ASP A 181 2.60 22.19 25.05
C ASP A 181 2.71 21.09 23.97
N ILE A 182 2.68 21.53 22.73
CA ILE A 182 2.85 20.68 21.55
C ILE A 182 4.24 21.02 20.98
N PRO A 183 5.20 20.07 20.97
CA PRO A 183 6.50 20.32 20.39
C PRO A 183 6.39 20.74 18.91
N GLU A 184 7.13 21.77 18.55
CA GLU A 184 7.27 22.14 17.15
C GLU A 184 8.04 21.05 16.40
N ILE A 185 7.55 20.66 15.23
CA ILE A 185 8.17 19.62 14.41
C ILE A 185 9.04 20.31 13.36
N ASP A 186 10.35 20.18 13.49
CA ASP A 186 11.26 20.57 12.42
C ASP A 186 11.36 19.47 11.37
N TRP A 187 10.44 19.53 10.40
CA TRP A 187 10.33 18.54 9.32
C TRP A 187 11.60 18.37 8.49
N LYS A 188 12.46 19.39 8.42
CA LYS A 188 13.72 19.32 7.68
C LYS A 188 14.78 18.54 8.45
N THR A 189 14.91 18.84 9.73
CA THR A 189 15.89 18.19 10.60
C THR A 189 15.54 16.73 10.82
N VAL A 190 14.26 16.40 11.01
CA VAL A 190 13.81 15.02 11.24
C VAL A 190 14.28 14.06 10.16
N ILE A 191 14.11 14.39 8.88
CA ILE A 191 14.54 13.50 7.80
C ILE A 191 16.04 13.28 7.80
N ASN A 192 16.82 14.26 8.32
CA ASN A 192 18.27 14.17 8.39
C ASN A 192 18.76 13.29 9.54
N THR A 193 17.95 13.11 10.60
CA THR A 193 18.29 12.25 11.76
C THR A 193 18.04 10.77 11.50
N LEU A 194 17.32 10.42 10.42
CA LEU A 194 17.00 9.04 10.11
C LEU A 194 18.17 8.28 9.51
N THR A 195 18.39 7.07 9.97
CA THR A 195 19.36 6.10 9.41
C THR A 195 18.68 5.33 8.27
N ILE A 196 18.53 5.99 7.12
CA ILE A 196 17.87 5.44 5.93
C ILE A 196 18.80 5.44 4.73
N ASP A 197 18.54 4.57 3.78
CA ASP A 197 19.24 4.57 2.49
C ASP A 197 18.90 5.85 1.70
N ARG A 198 19.89 6.65 1.43
CA ARG A 198 19.77 7.93 0.70
C ARG A 198 20.18 7.81 -0.77
N SER A 199 20.57 6.62 -1.22
CA SER A 199 20.99 6.41 -2.62
C SER A 199 19.84 6.47 -3.60
N VAL A 200 18.60 6.26 -3.12
CA VAL A 200 17.37 6.34 -3.94
C VAL A 200 16.71 7.71 -3.71
N ALA A 201 16.91 8.60 -4.67
CA ALA A 201 16.42 9.98 -4.58
C ALA A 201 14.87 10.07 -4.62
N PRO A 202 14.29 11.10 -3.99
CA PRO A 202 12.87 11.43 -4.15
C PRO A 202 12.48 11.66 -5.61
N VAL A 203 11.21 11.39 -5.93
CA VAL A 203 10.65 11.64 -7.26
C VAL A 203 10.04 13.04 -7.34
N THR A 204 10.00 13.62 -8.55
CA THR A 204 9.52 15.00 -8.77
C THR A 204 8.21 15.10 -9.57
N TRP A 205 7.79 14.00 -10.21
CA TRP A 205 6.59 13.99 -11.07
C TRP A 205 5.26 13.96 -10.31
N ILE A 206 5.29 13.69 -9.01
CA ILE A 206 4.14 13.60 -8.13
C ILE A 206 4.39 14.38 -6.83
N THR A 207 3.42 15.16 -6.40
CA THR A 207 3.49 15.94 -5.16
C THR A 207 2.66 15.27 -4.08
N PRO A 208 3.21 15.02 -2.87
CA PRO A 208 2.49 14.40 -1.75
C PRO A 208 1.35 15.28 -1.21
N GLY A 209 0.46 14.66 -0.42
CA GLY A 209 -0.55 15.32 0.40
C GLY A 209 -1.98 15.17 -0.12
N GLU A 210 -2.94 15.30 0.79
CA GLU A 210 -4.37 15.07 0.57
C GLU A 210 -4.95 15.96 -0.54
N GLU A 211 -4.57 17.24 -0.57
CA GLU A 211 -5.11 18.17 -1.56
C GLU A 211 -4.66 17.80 -2.98
N THR A 212 -3.38 17.47 -3.14
CA THR A 212 -2.82 17.07 -4.42
C THR A 212 -3.35 15.72 -4.87
N ALA A 213 -3.57 14.79 -3.96
CA ALA A 213 -4.22 13.51 -4.24
C ALA A 213 -5.64 13.71 -4.81
N ASN A 214 -6.43 14.59 -4.19
CA ASN A 214 -7.78 14.95 -4.68
C ASN A 214 -7.73 15.66 -6.04
N LYS A 215 -6.79 16.57 -6.28
CA LYS A 215 -6.57 17.20 -7.60
C LYS A 215 -6.22 16.14 -8.65
N SER A 216 -5.40 15.16 -8.29
CA SER A 216 -5.01 14.05 -9.17
C SER A 216 -6.20 13.15 -9.51
N LEU A 217 -7.07 12.84 -8.54
CA LEU A 217 -8.31 12.11 -8.76
C LEU A 217 -9.22 12.85 -9.76
N LYS A 218 -9.47 14.13 -9.53
CA LYS A 218 -10.32 14.95 -10.44
C LYS A 218 -9.74 15.01 -11.86
N ARG A 219 -8.41 15.14 -11.99
CA ARG A 219 -7.74 15.11 -13.28
C ARG A 219 -7.87 13.76 -13.98
N PHE A 220 -7.72 12.66 -13.22
CA PHE A 220 -7.92 11.30 -13.72
C PHE A 220 -9.34 11.10 -14.23
N ILE A 221 -10.34 11.44 -13.42
CA ILE A 221 -11.76 11.35 -13.78
C ILE A 221 -12.05 12.08 -15.10
N LYS A 222 -11.56 13.33 -15.21
CA LYS A 222 -11.84 14.17 -16.38
C LYS A 222 -11.09 13.72 -17.65
N LYS A 223 -9.83 13.28 -17.53
CA LYS A 223 -8.95 13.11 -18.69
C LYS A 223 -8.68 11.67 -19.08
N LYS A 224 -8.71 10.74 -18.15
CA LYS A 224 -8.23 9.36 -18.38
C LYS A 224 -9.29 8.30 -18.14
N LEU A 225 -10.15 8.46 -17.15
CA LEU A 225 -11.19 7.47 -16.82
C LEU A 225 -12.09 7.12 -18.02
N PRO A 226 -12.51 8.06 -18.91
CA PRO A 226 -13.34 7.70 -20.07
C PRO A 226 -12.71 6.65 -21.00
N PHE A 227 -11.39 6.57 -21.02
CA PHE A 227 -10.61 5.66 -21.89
C PHE A 227 -9.89 4.56 -21.11
N TYR A 228 -10.20 4.41 -19.82
CA TYR A 228 -9.41 3.56 -18.92
C TYR A 228 -9.43 2.08 -19.33
N GLU A 229 -10.57 1.54 -19.67
CA GLU A 229 -10.69 0.13 -20.07
C GLU A 229 -9.81 -0.20 -21.27
N GLU A 230 -9.75 0.69 -22.26
CA GLU A 230 -8.95 0.53 -23.46
C GLU A 230 -7.45 0.74 -23.22
N LYS A 231 -7.09 1.73 -22.35
CA LYS A 231 -5.70 2.22 -22.22
C LYS A 231 -4.94 1.63 -21.03
N ARG A 232 -5.67 1.07 -20.04
CA ARG A 232 -5.06 0.60 -18.78
C ARG A 232 -3.98 -0.47 -18.94
N ASN A 233 -3.94 -1.20 -20.04
CA ASN A 233 -2.98 -2.27 -20.31
C ASN A 233 -1.96 -1.90 -21.41
N LYS A 234 -1.86 -0.60 -21.75
CA LYS A 234 -0.91 -0.08 -22.76
C LYS A 234 0.18 0.75 -22.05
N PRO A 235 1.32 0.16 -21.70
CA PRO A 235 2.37 0.86 -20.95
C PRO A 235 2.95 2.10 -21.65
N GLU A 236 2.92 2.14 -22.98
CA GLU A 236 3.38 3.26 -23.78
C GLU A 236 2.43 4.47 -23.78
N ILE A 237 1.30 4.36 -23.07
CA ILE A 237 0.28 5.42 -22.96
C ILE A 237 0.08 5.76 -21.48
N ASP A 238 0.07 7.06 -21.14
CA ASP A 238 -0.29 7.51 -19.80
C ASP A 238 -1.80 7.36 -19.54
N GLY A 239 -2.25 6.12 -19.39
CA GLY A 239 -3.65 5.73 -19.15
C GLY A 239 -4.01 5.42 -17.70
N GLN A 240 -3.05 5.39 -16.78
CA GLN A 240 -3.26 5.03 -15.39
C GLN A 240 -3.67 6.23 -14.53
N SER A 241 -4.31 5.95 -13.38
CA SER A 241 -4.73 7.00 -12.43
C SER A 241 -3.57 7.68 -11.73
N ASN A 242 -2.47 6.97 -11.51
CA ASN A 242 -1.33 7.37 -10.68
C ASN A 242 -1.71 7.66 -9.21
N LEU A 243 -2.76 7.02 -8.70
CA LEU A 243 -3.24 7.17 -7.32
C LEU A 243 -2.58 6.21 -6.33
N SER A 244 -1.85 5.19 -6.81
CA SER A 244 -1.29 4.15 -5.92
C SER A 244 -0.38 4.69 -4.81
N PRO A 245 0.52 5.68 -5.03
CA PRO A 245 1.30 6.22 -3.92
C PRO A 245 0.43 6.92 -2.87
N TYR A 246 -0.57 7.68 -3.28
CA TYR A 246 -1.48 8.34 -2.35
C TYR A 246 -2.34 7.34 -1.56
N LEU A 247 -2.79 6.26 -2.20
CA LEU A 247 -3.52 5.18 -1.55
C LEU A 247 -2.62 4.43 -0.57
N HIS A 248 -1.38 4.10 -0.97
CA HIS A 248 -0.41 3.41 -0.14
C HIS A 248 -0.12 4.16 1.17
N PHE A 249 0.17 5.46 1.08
CA PHE A 249 0.41 6.32 2.25
C PHE A 249 -0.88 6.82 2.91
N GLY A 250 -2.04 6.38 2.45
CA GLY A 250 -3.32 6.79 3.01
C GLY A 250 -3.64 8.28 2.87
N GLN A 251 -2.98 9.00 1.96
CA GLN A 251 -3.20 10.43 1.67
C GLN A 251 -4.50 10.69 0.89
N ILE A 252 -5.14 9.64 0.40
CA ILE A 252 -6.51 9.65 -0.12
C ILE A 252 -7.21 8.35 0.30
N SER A 253 -8.49 8.44 0.62
CA SER A 253 -9.31 7.27 0.93
C SER A 253 -9.74 6.56 -0.35
N ALA A 254 -9.57 5.23 -0.42
CA ALA A 254 -10.12 4.42 -1.49
C ALA A 254 -11.65 4.52 -1.57
N GLN A 255 -12.32 4.64 -0.42
CA GLN A 255 -13.75 4.87 -0.34
C GLN A 255 -14.16 6.22 -0.95
N ARG A 256 -13.39 7.31 -0.70
CA ARG A 256 -13.60 8.61 -1.37
C ARG A 256 -13.49 8.49 -2.88
N VAL A 257 -12.46 7.81 -3.36
CA VAL A 257 -12.26 7.56 -4.81
C VAL A 257 -13.43 6.78 -5.39
N ALA A 258 -13.88 5.72 -4.72
CA ALA A 258 -15.02 4.92 -5.17
C ALA A 258 -16.33 5.70 -5.19
N LEU A 259 -16.60 6.52 -4.15
CA LEU A 259 -17.79 7.38 -4.08
C LEU A 259 -17.85 8.36 -5.27
N GLU A 260 -16.76 9.11 -5.52
CA GLU A 260 -16.73 10.07 -6.63
C GLU A 260 -16.87 9.40 -8.00
N ILE A 261 -16.33 8.21 -8.18
CA ILE A 261 -16.42 7.49 -9.45
C ILE A 261 -17.80 6.81 -9.62
N ARG A 262 -18.42 6.31 -8.56
CA ARG A 262 -19.77 5.72 -8.63
C ARG A 262 -20.87 6.72 -8.95
N GLU A 263 -20.68 7.99 -8.65
CA GLU A 263 -21.61 9.07 -9.01
C GLU A 263 -21.64 9.38 -10.52
N LEU A 264 -20.65 8.88 -11.29
CA LEU A 264 -20.58 9.04 -12.73
C LEU A 264 -21.44 8.00 -13.46
N GLU A 265 -21.69 8.25 -14.75
CA GLU A 265 -22.38 7.31 -15.62
C GLU A 265 -21.69 5.93 -15.65
N ALA A 266 -22.48 4.86 -15.66
CA ALA A 266 -22.00 3.49 -15.71
C ALA A 266 -21.40 3.19 -17.09
N THR A 267 -20.08 3.12 -17.16
CA THR A 267 -19.32 2.76 -18.36
C THR A 267 -18.40 1.57 -18.09
N LYS A 268 -17.96 0.89 -19.16
CA LYS A 268 -16.96 -0.20 -19.04
C LYS A 268 -15.67 0.30 -18.35
N SER A 269 -15.25 1.51 -18.63
CA SER A 269 -14.06 2.13 -18.02
C SER A 269 -14.25 2.36 -16.52
N ARG A 270 -15.43 2.84 -16.10
CA ARG A 270 -15.79 3.00 -14.69
C ARG A 270 -15.72 1.67 -13.94
N GLU A 271 -16.38 0.66 -14.46
CA GLU A 271 -16.42 -0.67 -13.84
C GLU A 271 -15.02 -1.32 -13.79
N ALA A 272 -14.24 -1.19 -14.88
CA ALA A 272 -12.87 -1.69 -14.91
C ALA A 272 -11.98 -1.02 -13.86
N PHE A 273 -12.16 0.27 -13.60
CA PHE A 273 -11.40 0.96 -12.57
C PHE A 273 -11.86 0.57 -11.16
N LEU A 274 -13.17 0.47 -10.92
CA LEU A 274 -13.71 0.04 -9.63
C LEU A 274 -13.33 -1.41 -9.30
N GLU A 275 -13.24 -2.30 -10.28
CA GLU A 275 -12.74 -3.67 -10.09
C GLU A 275 -11.30 -3.66 -9.53
N GLU A 276 -10.40 -2.83 -10.07
CA GLU A 276 -9.03 -2.74 -9.59
C GLU A 276 -8.94 -2.07 -8.20
N LEU A 277 -9.67 -0.97 -8.03
CA LEU A 277 -9.66 -0.20 -6.79
C LEU A 277 -10.23 -0.97 -5.61
N ILE A 278 -11.32 -1.69 -5.81
CA ILE A 278 -12.06 -2.37 -4.76
C ILE A 278 -11.62 -3.83 -4.68
N VAL A 279 -11.95 -4.62 -5.70
CA VAL A 279 -11.79 -6.08 -5.60
C VAL A 279 -10.32 -6.49 -5.55
N ARG A 280 -9.49 -5.97 -6.45
CA ARG A 280 -8.09 -6.39 -6.55
C ARG A 280 -7.25 -5.88 -5.39
N ARG A 281 -7.42 -4.60 -5.03
CA ARG A 281 -6.68 -4.00 -3.92
C ARG A 281 -7.04 -4.65 -2.58
N GLU A 282 -8.33 -4.81 -2.28
CA GLU A 282 -8.76 -5.37 -1.00
C GLU A 282 -8.53 -6.89 -0.90
N LEU A 283 -8.46 -7.60 -2.04
CA LEU A 283 -8.00 -8.98 -2.08
C LEU A 283 -6.52 -9.11 -1.67
N SER A 284 -5.70 -8.10 -1.99
CA SER A 284 -4.30 -8.08 -1.57
C SER A 284 -4.16 -7.86 -0.06
N ASP A 285 -4.98 -6.99 0.52
CA ASP A 285 -5.07 -6.83 1.98
C ASP A 285 -5.54 -8.11 2.66
N ASN A 286 -6.58 -8.78 2.11
CA ASN A 286 -7.03 -10.08 2.59
C ASN A 286 -5.92 -11.13 2.57
N PHE A 287 -5.15 -11.20 1.48
CA PHE A 287 -4.02 -12.13 1.38
C PHE A 287 -2.99 -11.89 2.48
N CYS A 288 -2.50 -10.67 2.63
CA CYS A 288 -1.47 -10.36 3.63
C CYS A 288 -1.99 -10.51 5.08
N PHE A 289 -3.26 -10.22 5.32
CA PHE A 289 -3.87 -10.33 6.65
C PHE A 289 -4.02 -11.78 7.13
N TYR A 290 -4.50 -12.66 6.24
CA TYR A 290 -4.77 -14.06 6.60
C TYR A 290 -3.61 -15.02 6.33
N ASN A 291 -2.58 -14.61 5.57
CA ASN A 291 -1.42 -15.44 5.30
C ASN A 291 -0.16 -14.83 5.91
N PRO A 292 0.32 -15.32 7.05
CA PRO A 292 1.52 -14.78 7.70
C PRO A 292 2.80 -14.99 6.88
N ALA A 293 2.78 -15.84 5.87
CA ALA A 293 3.90 -16.12 4.97
C ALA A 293 3.83 -15.34 3.65
N TYR A 294 3.06 -14.25 3.56
CA TYR A 294 2.74 -13.51 2.33
C TYR A 294 3.96 -13.08 1.50
N ASP A 295 5.12 -12.97 2.10
CA ASP A 295 6.39 -12.57 1.50
C ASP A 295 7.36 -13.75 1.29
N SER A 296 6.89 -14.98 1.35
CA SER A 296 7.68 -16.18 1.16
C SER A 296 7.00 -17.21 0.24
N ALA A 297 7.78 -18.14 -0.31
CA ALA A 297 7.26 -19.22 -1.16
C ALA A 297 6.30 -20.17 -0.41
N ALA A 298 6.28 -20.15 0.91
CA ALA A 298 5.33 -20.91 1.72
C ALA A 298 3.87 -20.45 1.48
N ALA A 299 3.67 -19.21 1.02
CA ALA A 299 2.34 -18.69 0.64
C ALA A 299 1.81 -19.23 -0.69
N PHE A 300 2.63 -19.86 -1.50
CA PHE A 300 2.22 -20.34 -2.82
C PHE A 300 1.18 -21.45 -2.69
N PRO A 301 0.14 -21.48 -3.53
CA PRO A 301 -0.84 -22.55 -3.50
C PRO A 301 -0.21 -23.89 -3.85
N GLU A 302 -0.76 -24.97 -3.31
CA GLU A 302 -0.19 -26.32 -3.45
C GLU A 302 0.07 -26.73 -4.90
N TRP A 303 -0.88 -26.43 -5.81
CA TRP A 303 -0.71 -26.74 -7.22
C TRP A 303 0.53 -26.06 -7.85
N ALA A 304 0.82 -24.83 -7.43
CA ALA A 304 1.98 -24.09 -7.91
C ALA A 304 3.27 -24.63 -7.29
N ARG A 305 3.30 -24.90 -5.99
CA ARG A 305 4.48 -25.52 -5.34
C ARG A 305 4.82 -26.87 -5.97
N ARG A 306 3.82 -27.69 -6.31
CA ARG A 306 4.03 -28.98 -6.96
C ARG A 306 4.68 -28.79 -8.34
N THR A 307 4.11 -27.97 -9.19
CA THR A 307 4.67 -27.77 -10.55
C THR A 307 6.04 -27.09 -10.51
N LEU A 308 6.28 -26.15 -9.59
CA LEU A 308 7.60 -25.51 -9.40
C LEU A 308 8.67 -26.54 -8.97
N LYS A 309 8.31 -27.48 -8.09
CA LYS A 309 9.20 -28.59 -7.67
C LYS A 309 9.52 -29.53 -8.85
N GLU A 310 8.51 -29.90 -9.65
CA GLU A 310 8.68 -30.74 -10.83
C GLU A 310 9.64 -30.10 -11.85
N HIS A 311 9.58 -28.78 -12.03
CA HIS A 311 10.37 -28.00 -12.98
C HIS A 311 11.62 -27.32 -12.38
N GLY A 312 11.94 -27.60 -11.12
CA GLY A 312 13.04 -26.96 -10.40
C GLY A 312 14.45 -27.28 -10.97
N ARG A 313 14.58 -28.39 -11.74
CA ARG A 313 15.83 -28.75 -12.41
C ARG A 313 15.88 -28.41 -13.89
N ASP A 314 14.86 -27.74 -14.41
CA ASP A 314 14.83 -27.33 -15.81
C ASP A 314 15.95 -26.30 -16.08
N LYS A 315 16.65 -26.50 -17.18
CA LYS A 315 17.73 -25.61 -17.60
C LYS A 315 17.18 -24.22 -17.88
N ARG A 316 17.78 -23.21 -17.25
CA ARG A 316 17.50 -21.81 -17.52
C ARG A 316 18.43 -21.27 -18.57
N PRO A 317 17.92 -20.66 -19.66
CA PRO A 317 18.79 -20.14 -20.74
C PRO A 317 19.67 -18.98 -20.27
N TYR A 318 19.21 -18.21 -19.27
CA TYR A 318 19.93 -17.09 -18.68
C TYR A 318 19.79 -17.13 -17.18
N LEU A 319 20.83 -16.71 -16.48
CA LEU A 319 20.82 -16.43 -15.05
C LEU A 319 21.49 -15.08 -14.84
N TYR A 320 20.89 -14.23 -13.98
CA TYR A 320 21.43 -12.92 -13.65
C TYR A 320 21.62 -12.78 -12.14
N SER A 321 22.68 -12.12 -11.75
CA SER A 321 22.92 -11.70 -10.38
C SER A 321 21.94 -10.58 -9.96
N SER A 322 21.76 -10.39 -8.67
CA SER A 322 20.95 -9.28 -8.15
C SER A 322 21.44 -7.90 -8.64
N LYS A 323 22.78 -7.74 -8.80
CA LYS A 323 23.37 -6.50 -9.30
C LYS A 323 23.03 -6.24 -10.77
N GLU A 324 23.06 -7.27 -11.62
CA GLU A 324 22.69 -7.14 -13.04
C GLU A 324 21.21 -6.83 -13.20
N LEU A 325 20.34 -7.46 -12.41
CA LEU A 325 18.91 -7.13 -12.37
C LEU A 325 18.70 -5.69 -11.89
N GLU A 326 19.31 -5.29 -10.79
CA GLU A 326 19.17 -3.93 -10.24
C GLU A 326 19.62 -2.85 -11.23
N SER A 327 20.74 -3.08 -11.93
CA SER A 327 21.29 -2.16 -12.95
C SER A 327 20.65 -2.28 -14.33
N ALA A 328 19.59 -3.04 -14.50
CA ALA A 328 18.89 -3.25 -15.77
C ALA A 328 19.83 -3.76 -16.90
N SER A 329 20.79 -4.62 -16.56
CA SER A 329 21.84 -5.13 -17.49
C SER A 329 21.51 -6.54 -17.98
N THR A 330 20.28 -6.78 -18.48
CA THR A 330 19.89 -8.06 -19.06
C THR A 330 19.86 -8.02 -20.59
N HIS A 331 19.66 -9.18 -21.21
CA HIS A 331 19.50 -9.27 -22.68
C HIS A 331 18.12 -8.78 -23.17
N ASP A 332 17.16 -8.53 -22.28
CA ASP A 332 15.79 -8.16 -22.63
C ASP A 332 15.59 -6.64 -22.50
N PRO A 333 15.54 -5.88 -23.60
CA PRO A 333 15.45 -4.43 -23.56
C PRO A 333 14.11 -3.93 -22.97
N LEU A 334 13.02 -4.72 -23.10
CA LEU A 334 11.72 -4.37 -22.51
C LEU A 334 11.78 -4.49 -21.00
N TRP A 335 12.40 -5.55 -20.48
CA TRP A 335 12.59 -5.74 -19.06
C TRP A 335 13.50 -4.65 -18.47
N ASN A 336 14.60 -4.36 -19.16
CA ASN A 336 15.53 -3.30 -18.74
C ASN A 336 14.83 -1.93 -18.67
N ALA A 337 13.97 -1.60 -19.64
CA ALA A 337 13.19 -0.38 -19.61
C ALA A 337 12.22 -0.35 -18.41
N ALA A 338 11.52 -1.46 -18.12
CA ALA A 338 10.63 -1.55 -16.96
C ALA A 338 11.38 -1.38 -15.63
N GLN A 339 12.56 -2.00 -15.49
CA GLN A 339 13.42 -1.83 -14.32
C GLN A 339 13.88 -0.37 -14.18
N MET A 340 14.29 0.27 -15.27
CA MET A 340 14.70 1.68 -15.26
C MET A 340 13.55 2.63 -14.95
N GLU A 341 12.31 2.38 -15.44
CA GLU A 341 11.13 3.14 -15.04
C GLU A 341 10.96 3.13 -13.50
N MET A 342 11.07 1.96 -12.90
CA MET A 342 10.97 1.80 -11.44
C MET A 342 12.09 2.54 -10.70
N VAL A 343 13.34 2.35 -11.12
CA VAL A 343 14.51 2.96 -10.49
C VAL A 343 14.46 4.49 -10.59
N THR A 344 14.10 5.04 -11.75
CA THR A 344 14.11 6.48 -12.00
C THR A 344 12.86 7.15 -11.47
N ALA A 345 11.67 6.64 -11.85
CA ALA A 345 10.39 7.28 -11.55
C ALA A 345 9.74 6.79 -10.24
N GLY A 346 10.26 5.74 -9.60
CA GLY A 346 9.58 5.13 -8.44
C GLY A 346 8.22 4.54 -8.79
N LYS A 347 8.06 4.10 -10.03
CA LYS A 347 6.82 3.62 -10.59
C LYS A 347 7.11 2.66 -11.73
N MET A 348 6.30 1.62 -11.84
CA MET A 348 6.26 0.74 -13.00
C MET A 348 4.80 0.47 -13.37
N HIS A 349 4.49 0.49 -14.67
CA HIS A 349 3.14 0.19 -15.15
C HIS A 349 2.68 -1.21 -14.70
N GLY A 350 1.43 -1.38 -14.24
CA GLY A 350 0.93 -2.65 -13.68
C GLY A 350 1.10 -3.87 -14.60
N TYR A 351 0.92 -3.70 -15.93
CA TYR A 351 1.21 -4.76 -16.90
C TYR A 351 2.71 -5.13 -16.90
N MET A 352 3.58 -4.13 -16.81
CA MET A 352 5.02 -4.33 -16.78
C MET A 352 5.50 -4.97 -15.48
N ARG A 353 4.90 -4.65 -14.32
CA ARG A 353 5.21 -5.35 -13.05
C ARG A 353 5.00 -6.87 -13.16
N MET A 354 3.94 -7.30 -13.88
CA MET A 354 3.71 -8.73 -14.13
C MET A 354 4.79 -9.35 -15.02
N TYR A 355 5.12 -8.71 -16.13
CA TYR A 355 6.18 -9.15 -17.03
C TYR A 355 7.53 -9.20 -16.32
N TRP A 356 7.88 -8.13 -15.63
CA TRP A 356 9.11 -7.94 -14.89
C TRP A 356 9.33 -9.05 -13.84
N ALA A 357 8.36 -9.31 -12.97
CA ALA A 357 8.50 -10.33 -11.93
C ALA A 357 8.57 -11.75 -12.52
N LYS A 358 7.85 -12.03 -13.62
CA LYS A 358 7.94 -13.32 -14.31
C LYS A 358 9.31 -13.55 -14.96
N LYS A 359 9.94 -12.51 -15.47
CA LYS A 359 11.30 -12.59 -16.01
C LYS A 359 12.35 -12.77 -14.91
N ILE A 360 12.20 -12.13 -13.75
CA ILE A 360 13.05 -12.43 -12.59
C ILE A 360 12.96 -13.92 -12.25
N PHE A 361 11.75 -14.50 -12.23
CA PHE A 361 11.59 -15.95 -12.00
C PHE A 361 12.26 -16.79 -13.10
N GLU A 362 12.08 -16.43 -14.35
CA GLU A 362 12.72 -17.13 -15.49
C GLU A 362 14.25 -17.17 -15.37
N TRP A 363 14.86 -16.14 -14.76
CA TRP A 363 16.30 -15.90 -14.68
C TRP A 363 16.92 -16.07 -13.29
N SER A 364 16.21 -16.61 -12.34
CA SER A 364 16.70 -16.97 -11.00
C SER A 364 16.80 -18.50 -10.86
N GLU A 365 17.68 -18.99 -10.02
CA GLU A 365 17.87 -20.43 -9.82
C GLU A 365 16.64 -21.09 -9.19
N THR A 366 16.03 -20.43 -8.19
CA THR A 366 14.87 -20.93 -7.45
C THR A 366 13.72 -19.93 -7.39
N PRO A 367 12.48 -20.40 -7.16
CA PRO A 367 11.34 -19.53 -6.95
C PRO A 367 11.48 -18.64 -5.69
N GLU A 368 12.12 -19.16 -4.65
CA GLU A 368 12.38 -18.45 -3.39
C GLU A 368 13.31 -17.26 -3.64
N GLU A 369 14.40 -17.48 -4.35
CA GLU A 369 15.34 -16.43 -4.76
C GLU A 369 14.65 -15.38 -5.64
N ALA A 370 13.87 -15.82 -6.63
CA ALA A 370 13.12 -14.93 -7.49
C ALA A 370 12.16 -14.02 -6.72
N LEU A 371 11.41 -14.61 -5.76
CA LEU A 371 10.48 -13.87 -4.94
C LEU A 371 11.20 -12.84 -4.06
N SER A 372 12.28 -13.25 -3.41
CA SER A 372 13.09 -12.36 -2.57
C SER A 372 13.64 -11.18 -3.37
N ARG A 373 14.20 -11.44 -4.56
CA ARG A 373 14.71 -10.38 -5.46
C ARG A 373 13.61 -9.42 -5.93
N ALA A 374 12.46 -9.97 -6.34
CA ALA A 374 11.34 -9.16 -6.79
C ALA A 374 10.79 -8.26 -5.66
N ILE A 375 10.62 -8.79 -4.45
CA ILE A 375 10.19 -8.01 -3.29
C ILE A 375 11.23 -6.93 -2.94
N LEU A 376 12.52 -7.29 -2.90
CA LEU A 376 13.60 -6.36 -2.58
C LEU A 376 13.61 -5.16 -3.54
N LEU A 377 13.57 -5.41 -4.86
CA LEU A 377 13.61 -4.35 -5.87
C LEU A 377 12.33 -3.52 -5.85
N ASN A 378 11.15 -4.15 -5.73
CA ASN A 378 9.88 -3.45 -5.58
C ASN A 378 9.91 -2.51 -4.36
N ASP A 379 10.30 -3.02 -3.20
CA ASP A 379 10.28 -2.26 -1.96
C ASP A 379 11.34 -1.15 -1.94
N ARG A 380 12.49 -1.37 -2.55
CA ARG A 380 13.55 -0.38 -2.63
C ARG A 380 13.18 0.81 -3.51
N TYR A 381 12.58 0.56 -4.67
CA TYR A 381 12.45 1.58 -5.72
C TYR A 381 11.04 2.11 -5.95
N GLU A 382 10.00 1.28 -5.80
CA GLU A 382 8.63 1.74 -5.99
C GLU A 382 8.21 2.72 -4.89
N LEU A 383 7.55 3.79 -5.26
CA LEU A 383 7.03 4.76 -4.30
C LEU A 383 5.95 4.15 -3.42
N ASP A 384 5.18 3.21 -3.97
CA ASP A 384 4.21 2.37 -3.25
C ASP A 384 4.79 1.00 -2.84
N GLY A 385 6.11 0.88 -2.66
CA GLY A 385 6.76 -0.32 -2.12
C GLY A 385 6.28 -0.65 -0.70
N ARG A 386 6.34 -1.93 -0.29
CA ARG A 386 5.80 -2.45 0.98
C ARG A 386 4.29 -2.40 1.09
N ASP A 387 3.59 -2.22 -0.03
CA ASP A 387 2.14 -2.34 -0.09
C ASP A 387 1.72 -3.81 -0.20
N PRO A 388 0.59 -4.23 0.40
CA PRO A 388 0.01 -5.57 0.20
C PRO A 388 -0.13 -5.95 -1.28
N SER A 389 -0.43 -4.98 -2.16
CA SER A 389 -0.51 -5.21 -3.61
C SER A 389 0.84 -5.55 -4.24
N GLY A 390 1.94 -5.02 -3.71
CA GLY A 390 3.31 -5.36 -4.13
C GLY A 390 3.66 -6.80 -3.80
N TYR A 391 3.48 -7.22 -2.55
CA TYR A 391 3.70 -8.62 -2.12
C TYR A 391 2.81 -9.59 -2.89
N THR A 392 1.51 -9.28 -3.00
CA THR A 392 0.56 -10.11 -3.74
C THR A 392 0.92 -10.21 -5.21
N GLY A 393 1.35 -9.12 -5.84
CA GLY A 393 1.77 -9.07 -7.24
C GLY A 393 3.01 -9.93 -7.52
N CYS A 394 4.04 -9.87 -6.65
CA CYS A 394 5.22 -10.73 -6.74
C CYS A 394 4.84 -12.21 -6.53
N ALA A 395 4.04 -12.52 -5.52
CA ALA A 395 3.58 -13.88 -5.25
C ALA A 395 2.65 -14.42 -6.35
N TRP A 396 1.81 -13.57 -6.97
CA TRP A 396 1.03 -13.93 -8.14
C TRP A 396 1.93 -14.27 -9.34
N ALA A 397 2.90 -13.43 -9.63
CA ALA A 397 3.74 -13.60 -10.79
C ALA A 397 4.66 -14.84 -10.70
N ILE A 398 5.23 -15.10 -9.52
CA ILE A 398 6.24 -16.13 -9.29
C ILE A 398 5.63 -17.43 -8.75
N GLY A 399 4.61 -17.31 -7.90
CA GLY A 399 4.02 -18.43 -7.16
C GLY A 399 2.57 -18.75 -7.49
N GLY A 400 1.94 -18.05 -8.45
CA GLY A 400 0.56 -18.35 -8.87
C GLY A 400 -0.51 -18.03 -7.82
N VAL A 401 -0.23 -17.19 -6.82
CA VAL A 401 -1.23 -16.71 -5.87
C VAL A 401 -2.34 -16.00 -6.62
N HIS A 402 -3.61 -16.28 -6.31
CA HIS A 402 -4.81 -15.76 -6.98
C HIS A 402 -4.91 -16.08 -8.49
N ASP A 403 -4.07 -16.97 -9.02
CA ASP A 403 -4.15 -17.45 -10.42
C ASP A 403 -4.60 -18.92 -10.46
N ARG A 404 -4.69 -19.45 -11.65
CA ARG A 404 -5.01 -20.84 -11.96
C ARG A 404 -3.87 -21.50 -12.72
N ALA A 405 -3.89 -22.83 -12.81
CA ALA A 405 -2.98 -23.58 -13.65
C ALA A 405 -3.18 -23.27 -15.14
N TRP A 406 -2.09 -23.13 -15.87
CA TRP A 406 -1.99 -22.89 -17.31
C TRP A 406 -1.35 -24.09 -18.02
N PHE A 407 -1.14 -23.98 -19.33
CA PHE A 407 -0.41 -25.00 -20.09
C PHE A 407 1.03 -25.13 -19.59
N GLN A 408 1.48 -26.37 -19.42
CA GLN A 408 2.79 -26.69 -18.91
C GLN A 408 3.91 -26.29 -19.88
N ARG A 409 5.00 -25.75 -19.36
CA ARG A 409 6.23 -25.44 -20.10
C ARG A 409 7.44 -25.47 -19.20
N SER A 410 8.62 -25.60 -19.83
CA SER A 410 9.89 -25.59 -19.11
C SER A 410 10.02 -24.37 -18.19
N VAL A 411 10.66 -24.52 -17.06
CA VAL A 411 10.90 -23.55 -15.99
C VAL A 411 9.61 -23.13 -15.26
N PHE A 412 8.57 -22.74 -15.98
CA PHE A 412 7.31 -22.23 -15.45
C PHE A 412 6.34 -23.32 -14.98
N GLY A 413 6.53 -24.56 -15.45
CA GLY A 413 5.51 -25.57 -15.24
C GLY A 413 4.14 -25.07 -15.68
N LYS A 414 3.15 -25.11 -14.80
CA LYS A 414 1.78 -24.66 -15.04
C LYS A 414 1.52 -23.18 -14.64
N LEU A 415 2.57 -22.42 -14.33
CA LEU A 415 2.40 -20.99 -14.10
C LEU A 415 2.14 -20.23 -15.40
N ARG A 416 1.43 -19.13 -15.32
CA ARG A 416 1.22 -18.21 -16.45
C ARG A 416 2.57 -17.69 -16.95
N TYR A 417 2.77 -17.72 -18.25
CA TYR A 417 3.96 -17.21 -18.92
C TYR A 417 3.69 -15.89 -19.63
N MET A 418 4.69 -15.02 -19.68
CA MET A 418 4.67 -13.79 -20.46
C MET A 418 5.97 -13.67 -21.26
N SER A 419 5.85 -13.57 -22.58
CA SER A 419 7.01 -13.44 -23.49
C SER A 419 7.14 -12.04 -24.07
N TYR A 420 8.35 -11.66 -24.48
CA TYR A 420 8.62 -10.44 -25.22
C TYR A 420 7.75 -10.34 -26.48
N ASN A 421 7.68 -11.40 -27.29
CA ASN A 421 6.87 -11.43 -28.50
C ASN A 421 5.38 -11.23 -28.21
N ALA A 422 4.83 -11.86 -27.14
CA ALA A 422 3.44 -11.65 -26.77
C ALA A 422 3.17 -10.20 -26.31
N SER A 423 4.14 -9.53 -25.71
CA SER A 423 4.03 -8.10 -25.35
C SER A 423 3.98 -7.21 -26.58
N ARG A 424 4.80 -7.48 -27.62
CA ARG A 424 4.75 -6.73 -28.91
C ARG A 424 3.40 -6.79 -29.62
N HIS A 425 2.64 -7.86 -29.43
CA HIS A 425 1.27 -7.97 -29.98
C HIS A 425 0.22 -7.21 -29.18
N LYS A 426 0.52 -6.81 -27.94
CA LYS A 426 -0.44 -6.17 -27.04
C LYS A 426 -0.32 -4.65 -27.00
N PHE A 427 0.92 -4.15 -27.13
CA PHE A 427 1.21 -2.73 -27.06
C PHE A 427 2.50 -2.39 -27.84
N ASN A 428 2.76 -1.11 -28.07
CA ASN A 428 3.94 -0.64 -28.78
C ASN A 428 5.18 -0.67 -27.85
N VAL A 429 5.91 -1.79 -27.87
CA VAL A 429 7.09 -2.01 -27.03
C VAL A 429 8.20 -1.01 -27.32
N ASP A 430 8.47 -0.71 -28.60
CA ASP A 430 9.55 0.19 -29.01
C ASP A 430 9.27 1.63 -28.51
N ARG A 431 8.02 2.07 -28.59
CA ARG A 431 7.60 3.36 -28.03
C ARG A 431 7.75 3.40 -26.50
N TYR A 432 7.39 2.30 -25.80
CA TYR A 432 7.58 2.23 -24.34
C TYR A 432 9.05 2.36 -23.98
N ILE A 433 9.94 1.58 -24.61
CA ILE A 433 11.38 1.63 -24.38
C ILE A 433 11.91 3.05 -24.62
N ALA A 434 11.59 3.64 -25.77
CA ALA A 434 12.03 5.01 -26.11
C ALA A 434 11.54 6.06 -25.11
N THR A 435 10.32 5.90 -24.57
CA THR A 435 9.78 6.82 -23.53
C THR A 435 10.61 6.75 -22.27
N ILE A 436 10.99 5.55 -21.83
CA ILE A 436 11.76 5.38 -20.60
C ILE A 436 13.22 5.84 -20.76
N GLN A 437 13.83 5.65 -21.93
CA GLN A 437 15.18 6.14 -22.20
C GLN A 437 15.30 7.68 -22.16
N ASN A 438 14.20 8.39 -22.26
CA ASN A 438 14.13 9.86 -22.20
C ASN A 438 13.69 10.39 -20.81
N LEU A 439 13.55 9.52 -19.79
CA LEU A 439 13.31 9.93 -18.40
C LEU A 439 14.61 10.35 -17.70
#